data_f5cec72bf8e49ec037882e7743b86f2a
#
_entry.id   f5cec72bf8e49ec037882e7743b86f2a
#
_cell.length_a   1.000
_cell.length_b   1.000
_cell.length_c   1.000
_cell.angle_alpha   90.00
_cell.angle_beta   90.00
_cell.angle_gamma   90.00
#
_symmetry.space_group_name_H-M   'P 1'
#
loop_
_entity.id
_entity.type
_entity.pdbx_description
1 polymer ?
#
loop_
_entity_poly.entity_id
_entity_poly.type
_entity_poly.pdbx_seq_one_letter_code
_entity_poly.pdbx_strand_id
1 'polypeptide(L)'
;MHGGQLSFDPVSGHGFGKPRSDDHYGWWYDEHAQIARSTAGAGTGRAARLAVGSLAIRDGYRSAHQAARSALRCVIGSAEYQHYTGQDLIRSRKRTVDGQQGWEMITDVGVRPVGDGATGDRIRLLVVDAGAPGSFSIFVGVSPLGDSRRTKIVNATVADLRIGY
;
A
#
# COMPACT_ATOMS: atom_id res chain seq x y z
N MET A 1 11.52 2.32 -8.53
CA MET A 1 10.78 1.04 -8.37
C MET A 1 9.51 1.14 -9.19
N HIS A 2 9.16 0.14 -9.94
CA HIS A 2 7.94 0.12 -10.74
C HIS A 2 7.24 -1.23 -10.56
N GLY A 3 5.92 -1.24 -10.78
CA GLY A 3 5.07 -2.41 -10.80
C GLY A 3 3.75 -2.04 -11.49
N GLY A 4 3.31 -2.88 -12.40
CA GLY A 4 2.32 -2.47 -13.40
C GLY A 4 2.89 -1.29 -14.19
N GLN A 5 2.14 -0.16 -14.22
CA GLN A 5 2.62 1.10 -14.83
C GLN A 5 2.92 2.20 -13.78
N LEU A 6 2.84 1.91 -12.50
CA LEU A 6 3.24 2.85 -11.46
C LEU A 6 4.71 2.69 -11.09
N SER A 7 5.36 3.83 -10.86
CA SER A 7 6.74 3.88 -10.38
C SER A 7 6.91 4.96 -9.34
N PHE A 8 7.94 4.80 -8.49
CA PHE A 8 8.44 5.81 -7.58
C PHE A 8 9.93 5.60 -7.32
N ASP A 9 10.62 6.65 -6.88
CA ASP A 9 12.03 6.56 -6.53
C ASP A 9 12.21 5.75 -5.24
N PRO A 10 13.09 4.73 -5.23
CA PRO A 10 13.33 3.93 -4.04
C PRO A 10 13.73 4.79 -2.84
N VAL A 11 13.09 4.55 -1.72
CA VAL A 11 13.41 5.22 -0.46
C VAL A 11 14.76 4.71 0.05
N SER A 12 15.69 5.61 0.29
CA SER A 12 16.97 5.30 0.91
C SER A 12 16.95 5.63 2.41
N GLY A 13 17.52 4.77 3.23
CA GLY A 13 17.57 4.95 4.68
C GLY A 13 16.24 4.62 5.38
N HIS A 14 16.10 5.11 6.61
CA HIS A 14 14.90 4.94 7.45
C HIS A 14 14.48 3.47 7.70
N GLY A 15 15.42 2.55 7.54
CA GLY A 15 15.19 1.13 7.72
C GLY A 15 14.55 0.43 6.51
N PHE A 16 14.30 1.15 5.39
CA PHE A 16 13.85 0.52 4.16
C PHE A 16 14.98 -0.25 3.49
N GLY A 17 14.70 -1.52 3.17
CA GLY A 17 15.58 -2.37 2.39
C GLY A 17 15.60 -1.99 0.91
N LYS A 18 16.37 -2.74 0.12
CA LYS A 18 16.34 -2.60 -1.34
C LYS A 18 14.99 -3.01 -1.91
N PRO A 19 14.53 -2.38 -3.01
CA PRO A 19 13.38 -2.87 -3.75
C PRO A 19 13.57 -4.33 -4.18
N ARG A 20 12.50 -5.09 -4.10
CA ARG A 20 12.49 -6.49 -4.55
C ARG A 20 11.16 -6.85 -5.17
N SER A 21 11.16 -7.82 -6.07
CA SER A 21 9.94 -8.51 -6.44
C SER A 21 9.35 -9.18 -5.21
N ASP A 22 8.04 -9.11 -5.04
CA ASP A 22 7.32 -9.63 -3.89
C ASP A 22 6.04 -10.32 -4.38
N ASP A 23 5.56 -11.27 -3.63
CA ASP A 23 4.30 -11.98 -3.87
C ASP A 23 3.40 -11.95 -2.62
N HIS A 24 3.65 -10.97 -1.75
CA HIS A 24 2.99 -10.85 -0.45
C HIS A 24 1.47 -10.80 -0.54
N TYR A 25 0.98 -10.08 -1.54
CA TYR A 25 -0.45 -9.96 -1.79
C TYR A 25 -0.94 -10.90 -2.88
N GLY A 26 -0.57 -12.11 -2.96
CA GLY A 26 -0.88 -13.19 -3.93
C GLY A 26 -2.03 -13.03 -4.95
N TRP A 27 -2.80 -11.93 -4.89
CA TRP A 27 -3.85 -11.51 -5.81
C TRP A 27 -3.44 -10.33 -6.70
N TRP A 28 -2.15 -9.87 -6.60
CA TRP A 28 -1.52 -8.89 -7.48
C TRP A 28 -0.66 -9.58 -8.51
N TYR A 29 -0.33 -8.81 -9.53
CA TYR A 29 0.64 -9.17 -10.55
C TYR A 29 1.76 -8.15 -10.54
N ASP A 30 2.97 -8.56 -10.87
CA ASP A 30 4.14 -7.68 -10.98
C ASP A 30 4.36 -6.83 -9.72
N GLU A 31 4.24 -7.47 -8.55
CA GLU A 31 4.43 -6.79 -7.27
C GLU A 31 5.92 -6.53 -7.01
N HIS A 32 6.23 -5.28 -6.70
CA HIS A 32 7.54 -4.86 -6.22
C HIS A 32 7.37 -4.07 -4.92
N ALA A 33 8.17 -4.39 -3.91
CA ALA A 33 8.05 -3.79 -2.59
C ALA A 33 9.38 -3.37 -1.97
N GLN A 34 9.32 -2.34 -1.13
CA GLN A 34 10.32 -2.00 -0.12
C GLN A 34 9.70 -2.14 1.27
N ILE A 35 10.42 -2.76 2.19
CA ILE A 35 9.96 -3.03 3.54
C ILE A 35 10.94 -2.42 4.54
N ALA A 36 10.41 -1.66 5.50
CA ALA A 36 11.14 -1.19 6.67
C ALA A 36 10.65 -1.95 7.90
N ARG A 37 11.45 -2.87 8.39
CA ARG A 37 11.18 -3.56 9.66
C ARG A 37 11.47 -2.63 10.83
N SER A 38 10.74 -2.75 11.93
CA SER A 38 11.09 -2.04 13.14
C SER A 38 12.42 -2.55 13.67
N THR A 39 13.34 -1.61 13.93
CA THR A 39 14.62 -1.89 14.59
C THR A 39 14.54 -1.70 16.11
N ALA A 40 13.40 -1.29 16.64
CA ALA A 40 13.19 -1.15 18.08
C ALA A 40 13.27 -2.55 18.73
N GLY A 41 14.23 -2.72 19.61
CA GLY A 41 14.51 -3.97 20.31
C GLY A 41 13.26 -4.52 20.98
N ALA A 42 12.98 -5.76 20.70
CA ALA A 42 11.87 -6.60 21.07
C ALA A 42 10.84 -6.83 19.97
N GLY A 43 11.25 -7.43 18.87
CA GLY A 43 10.52 -8.40 18.04
C GLY A 43 9.04 -8.16 17.60
N THR A 44 8.39 -7.13 18.05
CA THR A 44 6.94 -6.94 17.90
C THR A 44 6.55 -5.70 17.10
N GLY A 45 7.52 -5.00 16.51
CA GLY A 45 7.24 -3.81 15.69
C GLY A 45 6.65 -4.17 14.34
N ARG A 46 5.51 -3.57 14.01
CA ARG A 46 4.92 -3.68 12.68
C ARG A 46 5.84 -3.06 11.63
N ALA A 47 5.92 -3.69 10.46
CA ALA A 47 6.73 -3.20 9.36
C ALA A 47 6.00 -2.08 8.60
N ALA A 48 6.76 -1.08 8.09
CA ALA A 48 6.25 -0.24 7.03
C ALA A 48 6.52 -0.89 5.67
N ARG A 49 5.61 -0.69 4.72
CA ARG A 49 5.71 -1.24 3.36
C ARG A 49 5.37 -0.18 2.33
N LEU A 50 6.09 -0.17 1.24
CA LEU A 50 5.77 0.56 0.02
C LEU A 50 5.75 -0.48 -1.10
N ALA A 51 4.61 -0.65 -1.75
CA ALA A 51 4.46 -1.64 -2.82
C ALA A 51 3.72 -1.06 -4.01
N VAL A 52 4.11 -1.48 -5.21
CA VAL A 52 3.42 -1.22 -6.48
C VAL A 52 3.22 -2.53 -7.21
N GLY A 53 2.16 -2.59 -8.03
CA GLY A 53 1.82 -3.76 -8.81
C GLY A 53 0.65 -3.51 -9.73
N SER A 54 0.03 -4.56 -10.25
CA SER A 54 -1.14 -4.49 -11.11
C SER A 54 -2.28 -5.38 -10.64
N LEU A 55 -3.51 -4.97 -10.97
CA LEU A 55 -4.76 -5.68 -10.73
C LEU A 55 -5.38 -6.03 -12.08
N ALA A 56 -5.68 -7.28 -12.34
CA ALA A 56 -6.30 -7.68 -13.60
C ALA A 56 -7.81 -7.31 -13.62
N ILE A 57 -8.26 -6.67 -14.70
CA ILE A 57 -9.69 -6.33 -14.89
C ILE A 57 -10.56 -7.61 -14.97
N ARG A 58 -9.99 -8.73 -15.45
CA ARG A 58 -10.66 -10.04 -15.45
C ARG A 58 -11.15 -10.50 -14.07
N ASP A 59 -10.61 -9.90 -12.99
CA ASP A 59 -11.03 -10.17 -11.61
C ASP A 59 -12.34 -9.43 -11.25
N GLY A 60 -13.01 -8.84 -12.26
CA GLY A 60 -14.35 -8.25 -12.15
C GLY A 60 -14.38 -6.76 -11.82
N TYR A 61 -13.23 -6.08 -11.83
CA TYR A 61 -13.17 -4.64 -11.57
C TYR A 61 -13.68 -3.82 -12.75
N ARG A 62 -14.64 -2.93 -12.51
CA ARG A 62 -15.24 -2.04 -13.52
C ARG A 62 -14.76 -0.58 -13.41
N SER A 63 -14.06 -0.24 -12.33
CA SER A 63 -13.53 1.11 -12.08
C SER A 63 -12.41 1.07 -11.05
N ALA A 64 -11.55 2.10 -11.06
CA ALA A 64 -10.51 2.28 -10.05
C ALA A 64 -11.07 2.35 -8.62
N HIS A 65 -12.27 2.93 -8.44
CA HIS A 65 -12.95 2.96 -7.14
C HIS A 65 -13.32 1.56 -6.65
N GLN A 66 -13.94 0.74 -7.50
CA GLN A 66 -14.31 -0.61 -7.14
C GLN A 66 -13.08 -1.47 -6.85
N ALA A 67 -12.04 -1.36 -7.70
CA ALA A 67 -10.78 -2.04 -7.52
C ALA A 67 -10.10 -1.64 -6.20
N ALA A 68 -10.07 -0.34 -5.86
CA ALA A 68 -9.50 0.16 -4.61
C ALA A 68 -10.23 -0.40 -3.37
N ARG A 69 -11.57 -0.44 -3.40
CA ARG A 69 -12.36 -1.04 -2.30
C ARG A 69 -12.09 -2.52 -2.12
N SER A 70 -12.02 -3.27 -3.22
CA SER A 70 -11.74 -4.71 -3.19
C SER A 70 -10.32 -4.99 -2.71
N ALA A 71 -9.34 -4.25 -3.25
CA ALA A 71 -7.94 -4.35 -2.84
C ALA A 71 -7.77 -4.07 -1.34
N LEU A 72 -8.40 -3.00 -0.83
CA LEU A 72 -8.33 -2.68 0.60
C LEU A 72 -8.88 -3.82 1.47
N ARG A 73 -10.00 -4.45 1.08
CA ARG A 73 -10.55 -5.61 1.80
C ARG A 73 -9.58 -6.79 1.80
N CYS A 74 -8.92 -7.05 0.66
CA CYS A 74 -7.93 -8.13 0.56
C CYS A 74 -6.71 -7.84 1.44
N VAL A 75 -6.22 -6.60 1.48
CA VAL A 75 -5.12 -6.21 2.38
C VAL A 75 -5.50 -6.44 3.84
N ILE A 76 -6.67 -5.94 4.27
CA ILE A 76 -7.14 -6.09 5.65
C ILE A 76 -7.43 -7.57 6.00
N GLY A 77 -7.88 -8.36 5.04
CA GLY A 77 -8.11 -9.80 5.20
C GLY A 77 -6.85 -10.67 5.18
N SER A 78 -5.67 -10.08 4.98
CA SER A 78 -4.41 -10.82 4.95
C SER A 78 -3.97 -11.29 6.34
N ALA A 79 -3.00 -12.20 6.36
CA ALA A 79 -2.43 -12.74 7.59
C ALA A 79 -1.81 -11.67 8.53
N GLU A 80 -1.47 -10.51 7.99
CA GLU A 80 -0.94 -9.38 8.79
C GLU A 80 -1.96 -8.82 9.80
N TYR A 81 -3.26 -9.03 9.56
CA TYR A 81 -4.35 -8.49 10.37
C TYR A 81 -5.18 -9.57 11.08
N GLN A 82 -4.57 -10.72 11.41
CA GLN A 82 -5.25 -11.83 12.11
C GLN A 82 -5.91 -11.42 13.42
N HIS A 83 -5.37 -10.40 14.10
CA HIS A 83 -5.91 -9.86 15.35
C HIS A 83 -6.62 -8.52 15.15
N TYR A 84 -7.32 -8.40 14.03
CA TYR A 84 -8.09 -7.22 13.66
C TYR A 84 -9.09 -6.81 14.76
N THR A 85 -9.13 -5.52 15.10
CA THR A 85 -10.04 -4.94 16.10
C THR A 85 -11.01 -3.92 15.54
N GLY A 86 -10.75 -3.41 14.34
CA GLY A 86 -11.59 -2.42 13.66
C GLY A 86 -10.83 -1.62 12.63
N GLN A 87 -11.56 -0.79 11.90
CA GLN A 87 -10.98 0.13 10.93
C GLN A 87 -11.73 1.46 10.92
N ASP A 88 -10.99 2.54 10.65
CA ASP A 88 -11.51 3.87 10.41
C ASP A 88 -11.12 4.35 9.02
N LEU A 89 -12.12 4.56 8.15
CA LEU A 89 -11.91 5.14 6.83
C LEU A 89 -11.67 6.66 6.96
N ILE A 90 -10.42 7.07 6.85
CA ILE A 90 -10.00 8.48 6.97
C ILE A 90 -10.32 9.25 5.70
N ARG A 91 -10.14 8.61 4.52
CA ARG A 91 -10.33 9.27 3.23
C ARG A 91 -10.66 8.27 2.13
N SER A 92 -11.58 8.67 1.24
CA SER A 92 -11.87 7.98 -0.01
C SER A 92 -12.21 9.03 -1.06
N ARG A 93 -11.37 9.15 -2.11
CA ARG A 93 -11.54 10.22 -3.12
C ARG A 93 -10.91 9.89 -4.46
N LYS A 94 -11.36 10.59 -5.49
CA LYS A 94 -10.64 10.65 -6.78
C LYS A 94 -9.25 11.26 -6.59
N ARG A 95 -8.29 10.76 -7.34
CA ARG A 95 -6.92 11.29 -7.41
C ARG A 95 -6.38 11.09 -8.81
N THR A 96 -5.52 12.02 -9.24
CA THR A 96 -4.83 11.96 -10.54
C THR A 96 -3.34 11.71 -10.32
N VAL A 97 -2.76 10.88 -11.15
CA VAL A 97 -1.30 10.66 -11.27
C VAL A 97 -0.93 10.84 -12.73
N ASP A 98 -0.07 11.79 -13.06
CA ASP A 98 0.36 12.13 -14.43
C ASP A 98 -0.81 12.26 -15.42
N GLY A 99 -1.90 12.89 -14.99
CA GLY A 99 -3.11 13.09 -15.78
C GLY A 99 -4.07 11.89 -15.81
N GLN A 100 -3.65 10.71 -15.39
CA GLN A 100 -4.50 9.52 -15.35
C GLN A 100 -5.36 9.47 -14.08
N GLN A 101 -6.61 9.04 -14.25
CA GLN A 101 -7.57 9.01 -13.14
C GLN A 101 -7.38 7.78 -12.26
N GLY A 102 -7.51 7.98 -10.97
CA GLY A 102 -7.45 6.92 -9.97
C GLY A 102 -8.35 7.18 -8.77
N TRP A 103 -8.27 6.29 -7.82
CA TRP A 103 -9.01 6.37 -6.56
C TRP A 103 -8.08 6.10 -5.38
N GLU A 104 -8.04 7.04 -4.44
CA GLU A 104 -7.25 6.96 -3.21
C GLU A 104 -8.13 6.60 -2.03
N MET A 105 -7.65 5.67 -1.22
CA MET A 105 -8.24 5.34 0.08
C MET A 105 -7.17 5.41 1.17
N ILE A 106 -7.51 6.00 2.32
CA ILE A 106 -6.68 6.02 3.51
C ILE A 106 -7.53 5.47 4.65
N THR A 107 -7.03 4.45 5.32
CA THR A 107 -7.72 3.83 6.45
C THR A 107 -6.72 3.50 7.57
N ASP A 108 -7.16 3.67 8.80
CA ASP A 108 -6.48 3.14 9.98
C ASP A 108 -7.08 1.79 10.31
N VAL A 109 -6.23 0.77 10.45
CA VAL A 109 -6.62 -0.59 10.77
C VAL A 109 -6.05 -0.95 12.13
N GLY A 110 -6.93 -1.20 13.08
CA GLY A 110 -6.56 -1.61 14.42
C GLY A 110 -6.29 -3.10 14.51
N VAL A 111 -5.29 -3.45 15.29
CA VAL A 111 -5.01 -4.83 15.70
C VAL A 111 -4.76 -4.89 17.19
N ARG A 112 -5.01 -6.05 17.81
CA ARG A 112 -4.60 -6.28 19.19
C ARG A 112 -3.07 -6.31 19.23
N PRO A 113 -2.42 -5.41 20.00
CA PRO A 113 -0.96 -5.38 20.08
C PRO A 113 -0.43 -6.65 20.76
N VAL A 114 0.77 -7.05 20.37
CA VAL A 114 1.56 -8.05 21.07
C VAL A 114 2.64 -7.30 21.85
N GLY A 115 2.56 -7.32 23.16
CA GLY A 115 3.43 -6.51 24.02
C GLY A 115 3.21 -5.00 23.81
N ASP A 116 4.27 -4.22 23.84
CA ASP A 116 4.27 -2.75 23.65
C ASP A 116 4.27 -2.34 22.17
N GLY A 117 3.88 -3.24 21.27
CA GLY A 117 3.85 -3.01 19.83
C GLY A 117 2.81 -2.00 19.37
N ALA A 118 2.89 -1.58 18.11
CA ALA A 118 1.90 -0.70 17.51
C ALA A 118 0.52 -1.36 17.48
N THR A 119 -0.51 -0.56 17.73
CA THR A 119 -1.92 -0.99 17.81
C THR A 119 -2.58 -1.16 16.45
N GLY A 120 -1.84 -1.00 15.39
CA GLY A 120 -2.34 -1.13 14.02
C GLY A 120 -1.49 -0.41 13.00
N ASP A 121 -2.05 -0.23 11.81
CA ASP A 121 -1.41 0.43 10.70
C ASP A 121 -2.31 1.47 10.05
N ARG A 122 -1.70 2.51 9.49
CA ARG A 122 -2.31 3.34 8.46
C ARG A 122 -2.00 2.77 7.09
N ILE A 123 -3.03 2.43 6.36
CA ILE A 123 -2.94 1.96 4.97
C ILE A 123 -3.34 3.12 4.07
N ARG A 124 -2.47 3.44 3.09
CA ARG A 124 -2.76 4.36 2.00
C ARG A 124 -2.69 3.60 0.69
N LEU A 125 -3.83 3.45 0.04
CA LEU A 125 -4.00 2.67 -1.18
C LEU A 125 -4.45 3.60 -2.31
N LEU A 126 -3.83 3.46 -3.48
CA LEU A 126 -4.19 4.17 -4.69
C LEU A 126 -4.26 3.18 -5.85
N VAL A 127 -5.39 3.19 -6.55
CA VAL A 127 -5.56 2.45 -7.81
C VAL A 127 -5.72 3.45 -8.93
N VAL A 128 -4.97 3.26 -10.03
CA VAL A 128 -4.94 4.16 -11.18
C VAL A 128 -5.25 3.37 -12.44
N ASP A 129 -6.12 3.93 -13.28
CA ASP A 129 -6.28 3.50 -14.67
C ASP A 129 -5.15 4.14 -15.49
N ALA A 130 -4.03 3.45 -15.58
CA ALA A 130 -2.84 3.93 -16.24
C ALA A 130 -2.80 3.63 -17.76
N GLY A 131 -3.95 3.15 -18.30
CA GLY A 131 -4.08 2.88 -19.74
C GLY A 131 -3.53 1.53 -20.18
N ALA A 132 -3.04 0.68 -19.28
CA ALA A 132 -2.64 -0.68 -19.63
C ALA A 132 -3.88 -1.53 -19.96
N PRO A 133 -3.93 -2.17 -21.15
CA PRO A 133 -5.05 -3.02 -21.50
C PRO A 133 -5.28 -4.12 -20.46
N GLY A 134 -6.49 -4.19 -19.90
CA GLY A 134 -6.90 -5.28 -19.02
C GLY A 134 -6.37 -5.23 -17.59
N SER A 135 -5.79 -4.10 -17.15
CA SER A 135 -5.31 -3.96 -15.78
C SER A 135 -5.42 -2.54 -15.22
N PHE A 136 -5.54 -2.45 -13.89
CA PHE A 136 -5.27 -1.23 -13.13
C PHE A 136 -3.90 -1.33 -12.47
N SER A 137 -3.22 -0.21 -12.32
CA SER A 137 -2.00 -0.14 -11.50
C SER A 137 -2.37 0.21 -10.07
N ILE A 138 -1.66 -0.37 -9.10
CA ILE A 138 -1.94 -0.19 -7.68
C ILE A 138 -0.68 0.18 -6.92
N PHE A 139 -0.83 1.09 -5.95
CA PHE A 139 0.14 1.36 -4.90
C PHE A 139 -0.48 1.08 -3.53
N VAL A 140 0.28 0.45 -2.64
CA VAL A 140 -0.06 0.32 -1.22
C VAL A 140 1.12 0.79 -0.38
N GLY A 141 0.85 1.78 0.46
CA GLY A 141 1.74 2.24 1.51
C GLY A 141 1.17 1.89 2.87
N VAL A 142 1.96 1.22 3.69
CA VAL A 142 1.59 0.84 5.06
C VAL A 142 2.57 1.47 6.03
N SER A 143 2.07 2.11 7.08
CA SER A 143 2.88 2.62 8.18
C SER A 143 2.24 2.30 9.52
N PRO A 144 3.02 1.87 10.54
CA PRO A 144 2.48 1.63 11.88
C PRO A 144 1.80 2.87 12.46
N LEU A 145 0.67 2.69 13.13
CA LEU A 145 0.01 3.78 13.84
C LEU A 145 0.93 4.35 14.93
N GLY A 146 0.99 5.69 14.99
CA GLY A 146 1.92 6.39 15.89
C GLY A 146 3.32 6.65 15.28
N ASP A 147 3.69 5.99 14.19
CA ASP A 147 4.96 6.25 13.49
C ASP A 147 4.81 7.39 12.47
N SER A 148 4.87 8.62 12.97
CA SER A 148 4.72 9.82 12.12
C SER A 148 5.81 9.93 11.04
N ARG A 149 7.01 9.40 11.29
CA ARG A 149 8.13 9.43 10.34
C ARG A 149 7.84 8.55 9.13
N ARG A 150 7.42 7.30 9.36
CA ARG A 150 7.06 6.37 8.27
C ARG A 150 5.80 6.81 7.54
N THR A 151 4.83 7.38 8.26
CA THR A 151 3.64 7.99 7.63
C THR A 151 4.03 9.12 6.67
N LYS A 152 4.98 9.98 7.05
CA LYS A 152 5.50 11.04 6.15
C LYS A 152 6.17 10.45 4.91
N ILE A 153 6.93 9.37 5.04
CA ILE A 153 7.56 8.69 3.90
C ILE A 153 6.50 8.13 2.96
N VAL A 154 5.50 7.40 3.47
CA VAL A 154 4.38 6.91 2.65
C VAL A 154 3.69 8.06 1.91
N ASN A 155 3.44 9.17 2.59
CA ASN A 155 2.80 10.35 1.99
C ASN A 155 3.65 10.98 0.88
N ALA A 156 4.95 11.10 1.10
CA ALA A 156 5.90 11.61 0.10
C ALA A 156 5.96 10.68 -1.12
N THR A 157 6.06 9.37 -0.91
CA THR A 157 6.07 8.38 -1.99
C THR A 157 4.82 8.47 -2.85
N VAL A 158 3.63 8.61 -2.24
CA VAL A 158 2.38 8.79 -3.02
C VAL A 158 2.36 10.09 -3.81
N ALA A 159 2.98 11.15 -3.27
CA ALA A 159 3.09 12.42 -4.00
C ALA A 159 4.05 12.34 -5.20
N ASP A 160 5.04 11.44 -5.14
CA ASP A 160 6.07 11.22 -6.16
C ASP A 160 5.75 10.05 -7.12
N LEU A 161 4.55 9.47 -7.03
CA LEU A 161 4.12 8.42 -7.97
C LEU A 161 4.03 8.97 -9.37
N ARG A 162 4.56 8.19 -10.31
CA ARG A 162 4.58 8.49 -11.75
C ARG A 162 4.07 7.30 -12.54
N ILE A 163 3.56 7.59 -13.74
CA ILE A 163 3.22 6.58 -14.72
C ILE A 163 4.42 6.41 -15.66
N GLY A 164 4.99 5.21 -15.67
CA GLY A 164 6.06 4.81 -16.57
C GLY A 164 5.52 3.87 -17.65
N TYR A 165 5.89 4.11 -18.88
CA TYR A 165 5.58 3.27 -20.04
C TYR A 165 6.78 2.37 -20.35
#